data_2a2cb676042870310906b73999bd4906
#
_entry.id   2a2cb676042870310906b73999bd4906
#
_cell.length_a   1.000
_cell.length_b   1.000
_cell.length_c   1.000
_cell.angle_alpha   90.00
_cell.angle_beta   90.00
_cell.angle_gamma   90.00
#
_symmetry.space_group_name_H-M   'P 1'
#
loop_
_entity.id
_entity.type
_entity.pdbx_description
1 polymer ?
#
loop_
_entity_poly.entity_id
_entity_poly.type
_entity_poly.pdbx_seq_one_letter_code
_entity_poly.pdbx_strand_id
1 'polypeptide(L)'
;MSSGRCPLKCNCNHSLSRRQFIRSSAGFVAGSILMQGCNALVKEPMVTKNPIRQCGPASNYVPTIKAAFVRRKEDYGMLWPGAVYDGKAARKMYTEKMTSTAGKLGAKFDLRAEPLYSLAETESWIAEAEAQKADGLMLVMLDRQQHSWPSAAKVAHSTIPSIIYSPLGTSFTTNTANLAETPGCVIYSTNDFGQAAYGMKMLCASAKMRRTRCVVIKGRDRLEEPLADTGITMQVVPAATFIEQYNKTADSKDILAMADDYLRRARKVTGTTRQDVINGVKSYYVAGRILEAERADAITMDCLGALGQIEVSLPCIAWSRMNDDGIPAACEADYGAVASHLITQYLFDRPGFQQDPVADTADNAIIGAHCSCPTRLNGFGTNPEPFDLMHHHGNRDAVPRTLWRIGQRVTSIDLLPGKADGSSPLKVLISAGNVLENMDVPPSGGCVVSVKVKFDGRQEVLSFPGFHQIFFYGDYADQMKDFCQLNKFEPQIV
;
A
#
# COMPACT_ATOMS: atom_id res chain seq x y z
N MET A 1 -63.28 -18.73 17.21
CA MET A 1 -62.62 -19.61 18.16
C MET A 1 -61.16 -19.70 17.81
N SER A 2 -60.42 -19.19 18.70
CA SER A 2 -59.09 -19.35 19.26
C SER A 2 -57.92 -19.22 18.24
N SER A 3 -57.20 -18.15 18.16
CA SER A 3 -56.18 -17.58 19.06
C SER A 3 -54.95 -18.48 19.17
N GLY A 4 -53.86 -18.02 18.59
CA GLY A 4 -52.53 -18.56 18.80
C GLY A 4 -51.46 -17.52 18.34
N ARG A 5 -51.16 -16.55 19.22
CA ARG A 5 -50.04 -15.64 19.06
C ARG A 5 -48.74 -16.31 19.51
N CYS A 6 -47.69 -16.19 18.77
CA CYS A 6 -46.35 -16.43 19.28
C CYS A 6 -45.52 -15.16 19.08
N PRO A 7 -44.91 -14.59 20.12
CA PRO A 7 -44.10 -13.39 20.03
C PRO A 7 -42.62 -13.77 20.09
N LEU A 8 -41.87 -13.48 19.05
CA LEU A 8 -40.43 -13.37 19.17
C LEU A 8 -39.98 -12.09 18.46
N LYS A 9 -39.86 -11.03 19.26
CA LYS A 9 -39.13 -9.82 18.89
C LYS A 9 -37.62 -10.13 18.98
N CYS A 10 -36.93 -10.28 17.89
CA CYS A 10 -35.49 -10.15 17.86
C CYS A 10 -35.10 -8.68 17.64
N ASN A 11 -34.75 -8.01 18.73
CA ASN A 11 -34.06 -6.74 18.71
C ASN A 11 -32.55 -7.05 18.56
N CYS A 12 -32.00 -6.90 17.39
CA CYS A 12 -30.54 -6.89 17.16
C CYS A 12 -30.14 -5.53 16.62
N ASN A 13 -30.14 -4.51 17.47
CA ASN A 13 -29.40 -3.29 17.29
C ASN A 13 -28.16 -3.35 18.19
N HIS A 14 -27.05 -3.86 17.69
CA HIS A 14 -25.75 -3.63 18.29
C HIS A 14 -24.79 -3.13 17.20
N SER A 15 -24.76 -1.82 17.05
CA SER A 15 -23.62 -1.15 16.44
C SER A 15 -22.45 -1.25 17.41
N LEU A 16 -21.47 -2.06 17.09
CA LEU A 16 -20.21 -2.11 17.81
C LEU A 16 -19.47 -0.80 17.60
N SER A 17 -19.23 -0.06 18.68
CA SER A 17 -18.42 1.17 18.62
C SER A 17 -16.96 0.83 18.31
N ARG A 18 -16.24 1.74 17.63
CA ARG A 18 -14.81 1.63 17.32
C ARG A 18 -13.95 1.25 18.54
N ARG A 19 -14.36 1.57 19.76
CA ARG A 19 -13.68 1.18 21.01
C ARG A 19 -13.74 -0.30 21.35
N GLN A 20 -14.75 -1.02 20.89
CA GLN A 20 -14.89 -2.47 21.16
C GLN A 20 -14.06 -3.32 20.23
N PHE A 21 -13.81 -2.86 19.01
CA PHE A 21 -12.96 -3.55 18.05
C PHE A 21 -11.47 -3.57 18.49
N ILE A 22 -10.99 -2.51 19.14
CA ILE A 22 -9.59 -2.40 19.60
C ILE A 22 -9.32 -3.25 20.85
N ARG A 23 -10.35 -3.59 21.64
CA ARG A 23 -10.18 -4.43 22.84
C ARG A 23 -10.10 -5.93 22.57
N SER A 24 -10.49 -6.38 21.39
CA SER A 24 -10.48 -7.80 21.01
C SER A 24 -9.13 -8.31 20.50
N SER A 25 -8.15 -7.45 20.28
CA SER A 25 -6.82 -7.81 19.76
C SER A 25 -5.68 -7.86 20.79
N ALA A 26 -6.00 -7.71 22.08
CA ALA A 26 -5.01 -7.77 23.16
C ALA A 26 -5.44 -8.78 24.24
N GLY A 27 -5.22 -10.07 24.03
CA GLY A 27 -5.44 -11.04 25.05
C GLY A 27 -5.51 -12.50 24.58
N PHE A 28 -4.37 -13.06 24.23
CA PHE A 28 -4.22 -14.53 24.23
C PHE A 28 -2.83 -14.89 24.80
N VAL A 29 -2.80 -15.08 26.10
CA VAL A 29 -1.75 -15.86 26.78
C VAL A 29 -2.42 -16.78 27.77
N ALA A 30 -2.15 -18.07 27.59
CA ALA A 30 -2.27 -19.20 28.51
C ALA A 30 -3.68 -19.68 28.95
N GLY A 31 -4.00 -20.86 28.50
CA GLY A 31 -5.02 -21.73 29.05
C GLY A 31 -4.93 -23.11 28.41
N SER A 32 -4.05 -23.99 28.96
CA SER A 32 -3.95 -25.40 28.56
C SER A 32 -5.20 -26.16 28.98
N ILE A 33 -5.96 -26.66 28.03
CA ILE A 33 -6.93 -27.74 28.26
C ILE A 33 -6.68 -28.82 27.22
N LEU A 34 -6.32 -29.99 27.70
CA LEU A 34 -6.20 -31.25 26.98
C LEU A 34 -7.56 -31.65 26.39
N MET A 35 -7.64 -31.74 25.07
CA MET A 35 -8.60 -32.62 24.38
C MET A 35 -7.85 -33.46 23.35
N GLN A 36 -7.77 -34.76 23.60
CA GLN A 36 -7.39 -35.78 22.63
C GLN A 36 -8.53 -35.95 21.61
N GLY A 37 -8.17 -35.95 20.33
CA GLY A 37 -9.06 -36.47 19.29
C GLY A 37 -8.93 -35.77 17.94
N CYS A 38 -8.39 -36.50 16.96
CA CYS A 38 -8.27 -36.23 15.53
C CYS A 38 -7.08 -35.35 15.10
N ASN A 39 -5.94 -36.00 14.92
CA ASN A 39 -4.81 -35.52 14.11
C ASN A 39 -5.20 -35.43 12.63
N ALA A 40 -5.80 -34.35 12.20
CA ALA A 40 -5.62 -33.87 10.85
C ALA A 40 -4.30 -33.09 10.87
N LEU A 41 -3.28 -33.64 10.24
CA LEU A 41 -1.99 -32.97 9.97
C LEU A 41 -2.28 -31.70 9.17
N VAL A 42 -2.50 -30.60 9.88
CA VAL A 42 -2.35 -29.26 9.29
C VAL A 42 -0.86 -29.11 9.07
N LYS A 43 -0.38 -29.44 7.88
CA LYS A 43 0.97 -29.08 7.46
C LYS A 43 1.08 -27.57 7.60
N GLU A 44 1.99 -27.11 8.47
CA GLU A 44 2.39 -25.71 8.52
C GLU A 44 2.67 -25.22 7.10
N PRO A 45 2.20 -24.02 6.71
CA PRO A 45 2.53 -23.47 5.42
C PRO A 45 4.05 -23.35 5.35
N MET A 46 4.69 -24.08 4.43
CA MET A 46 6.09 -23.85 4.11
C MET A 46 6.20 -22.40 3.68
N VAL A 47 6.79 -21.57 4.54
CA VAL A 47 7.25 -20.23 4.15
C VAL A 47 8.36 -20.46 3.13
N THR A 48 7.98 -20.58 1.85
CA THR A 48 8.94 -20.58 0.76
C THR A 48 9.64 -19.23 0.78
N LYS A 49 10.94 -19.23 1.09
CA LYS A 49 11.75 -18.01 0.95
C LYS A 49 11.45 -17.43 -0.44
N ASN A 50 11.16 -16.14 -0.50
CA ASN A 50 10.99 -15.46 -1.78
C ASN A 50 12.24 -15.70 -2.62
N PRO A 51 12.16 -16.38 -3.77
CA PRO A 51 13.33 -16.69 -4.58
C PRO A 51 13.91 -15.44 -5.27
N ILE A 52 13.15 -14.35 -5.36
CA ILE A 52 13.60 -13.10 -5.94
C ILE A 52 14.26 -12.25 -4.86
N ARG A 53 15.51 -11.88 -5.06
CA ARG A 53 16.23 -10.95 -4.20
C ARG A 53 15.86 -9.51 -4.57
N GLN A 54 15.23 -8.81 -3.63
CA GLN A 54 15.05 -7.37 -3.76
C GLN A 54 16.40 -6.67 -3.61
N CYS A 55 16.86 -5.99 -4.65
CA CYS A 55 18.20 -5.38 -4.71
C CYS A 55 18.20 -3.96 -5.29
N GLY A 56 17.03 -3.40 -5.52
CA GLY A 56 16.88 -2.03 -5.99
C GLY A 56 17.27 -0.98 -4.93
N PRO A 57 17.42 0.28 -5.33
CA PRO A 57 17.84 1.34 -4.44
C PRO A 57 16.89 1.57 -3.27
N ALA A 58 15.55 1.48 -3.50
CA ALA A 58 14.56 1.67 -2.45
C ALA A 58 14.53 0.51 -1.45
N SER A 59 14.74 -0.72 -1.93
CA SER A 59 14.73 -1.93 -1.09
C SER A 59 15.86 -1.95 -0.06
N ASN A 60 17.00 -1.34 -0.41
CA ASN A 60 18.18 -1.24 0.46
C ASN A 60 18.27 0.09 1.21
N TYR A 61 17.32 1.00 0.98
CA TYR A 61 17.36 2.33 1.58
C TYR A 61 16.82 2.33 3.01
N VAL A 62 17.56 2.98 3.91
CA VAL A 62 17.16 3.22 5.29
C VAL A 62 16.77 4.69 5.44
N PRO A 63 15.47 5.02 5.49
CA PRO A 63 15.01 6.40 5.67
C PRO A 63 15.50 7.01 6.97
N THR A 64 15.83 8.29 6.96
CA THR A 64 16.26 9.03 8.15
C THR A 64 15.18 10.00 8.57
N ILE A 65 14.60 9.81 9.76
CA ILE A 65 13.62 10.70 10.37
C ILE A 65 14.29 11.45 11.53
N LYS A 66 14.31 12.79 11.44
CA LYS A 66 14.69 13.64 12.57
C LYS A 66 13.46 14.01 13.37
N ALA A 67 13.55 13.93 14.68
CA ALA A 67 12.45 14.23 15.57
C ALA A 67 12.85 15.23 16.67
N ALA A 68 11.88 16.03 17.10
CA ALA A 68 12.05 16.93 18.21
C ALA A 68 10.73 17.10 18.98
N PHE A 69 10.87 17.47 20.26
CA PHE A 69 9.76 17.95 21.07
C PHE A 69 9.78 19.48 21.12
N VAL A 70 8.61 20.11 21.19
CA VAL A 70 8.46 21.55 21.46
C VAL A 70 7.76 21.72 22.78
N ARG A 71 8.36 22.52 23.67
CA ARG A 71 7.75 22.95 24.94
C ARG A 71 8.46 24.19 25.47
N ARG A 72 7.84 24.88 26.44
CA ARG A 72 8.56 25.89 27.19
C ARG A 72 9.55 25.24 28.18
N LYS A 73 10.50 26.04 28.65
CA LYS A 73 11.59 25.54 29.50
C LYS A 73 11.11 25.26 30.94
N GLU A 74 10.18 26.07 31.41
CA GLU A 74 9.62 25.95 32.77
C GLU A 74 8.73 24.71 32.87
N ASP A 75 8.71 24.08 34.03
CA ASP A 75 7.74 23.02 34.32
C ASP A 75 6.33 23.61 34.46
N TYR A 76 5.38 22.99 33.84
CA TYR A 76 3.98 23.41 33.86
C TYR A 76 3.07 22.19 33.71
N GLY A 77 1.89 22.28 34.31
CA GLY A 77 0.81 21.33 34.08
C GLY A 77 -0.09 21.79 32.93
N MET A 78 -0.72 20.86 32.24
CA MET A 78 -1.78 21.17 31.29
C MET A 78 -3.09 21.42 32.04
N LEU A 79 -3.70 22.58 31.80
CA LEU A 79 -5.00 22.93 32.39
C LEU A 79 -6.18 22.32 31.62
N TRP A 80 -5.91 21.82 30.40
CA TRP A 80 -6.93 21.22 29.53
C TRP A 80 -6.83 19.68 29.58
N PRO A 81 -7.94 18.94 29.55
CA PRO A 81 -7.90 17.48 29.49
C PRO A 81 -7.10 16.99 28.29
N GLY A 82 -6.10 16.17 28.50
CA GLY A 82 -5.24 15.65 27.45
C GLY A 82 -4.16 14.73 27.97
N ALA A 83 -3.25 14.29 27.07
CA ALA A 83 -2.18 13.33 27.40
C ALA A 83 -0.91 13.97 27.96
N VAL A 84 -0.86 15.31 28.11
CA VAL A 84 0.34 16.05 28.54
C VAL A 84 0.07 16.77 29.86
N TYR A 85 -0.20 16.01 30.93
CA TYR A 85 -0.32 16.57 32.28
C TYR A 85 1.03 16.77 32.96
N ASP A 86 1.97 15.89 32.65
CA ASP A 86 3.36 15.92 33.10
C ASP A 86 4.25 15.88 31.84
N GLY A 87 4.91 16.99 31.55
CA GLY A 87 5.73 17.12 30.35
C GLY A 87 6.94 16.20 30.31
N LYS A 88 7.49 15.81 31.47
CA LYS A 88 8.62 14.86 31.55
C LYS A 88 8.13 13.45 31.27
N ALA A 89 7.04 13.03 31.89
CA ALA A 89 6.43 11.72 31.65
C ALA A 89 5.94 11.60 30.20
N ALA A 90 5.28 12.61 29.64
CA ALA A 90 4.85 12.64 28.26
C ALA A 90 6.03 12.53 27.28
N ARG A 91 7.12 13.28 27.51
CA ARG A 91 8.33 13.18 26.69
C ARG A 91 8.89 11.76 26.69
N LYS A 92 9.02 11.14 27.87
CA LYS A 92 9.49 9.75 27.99
C LYS A 92 8.60 8.80 27.21
N MET A 93 7.28 8.86 27.42
CA MET A 93 6.31 8.00 26.77
C MET A 93 6.36 8.11 25.23
N TYR A 94 6.38 9.34 24.69
CA TYR A 94 6.42 9.53 23.25
C TYR A 94 7.79 9.18 22.66
N THR A 95 8.89 9.38 23.38
CA THR A 95 10.22 8.89 22.98
C THR A 95 10.21 7.38 22.76
N GLU A 96 9.69 6.62 23.73
CA GLU A 96 9.59 5.17 23.65
C GLU A 96 8.72 4.72 22.47
N LYS A 97 7.56 5.36 22.27
CA LYS A 97 6.65 5.05 21.18
C LYS A 97 7.27 5.34 19.81
N MET A 98 7.90 6.50 19.61
CA MET A 98 8.56 6.87 18.35
C MET A 98 9.74 5.94 18.05
N THR A 99 10.61 5.67 19.04
CA THR A 99 11.74 4.76 18.85
C THR A 99 11.30 3.35 18.47
N SER A 100 10.28 2.82 19.15
CA SER A 100 9.70 1.52 18.82
C SER A 100 9.11 1.50 17.40
N THR A 101 8.41 2.56 17.00
CA THR A 101 7.83 2.70 15.65
C THR A 101 8.93 2.76 14.60
N ALA A 102 9.95 3.59 14.78
CA ALA A 102 11.07 3.70 13.84
C ALA A 102 11.81 2.36 13.66
N GLY A 103 12.02 1.61 14.77
CA GLY A 103 12.60 0.28 14.71
C GLY A 103 11.76 -0.70 13.88
N LYS A 104 10.43 -0.69 14.03
CA LYS A 104 9.52 -1.53 13.23
C LYS A 104 9.52 -1.14 11.75
N LEU A 105 9.70 0.15 11.45
CA LEU A 105 9.76 0.67 10.08
C LEU A 105 11.14 0.50 9.44
N GLY A 106 12.15 0.06 10.18
CA GLY A 106 13.53 -0.03 9.70
C GLY A 106 14.13 1.33 9.35
N ALA A 107 13.70 2.40 10.03
CA ALA A 107 14.17 3.75 9.80
C ALA A 107 15.28 4.14 10.81
N LYS A 108 16.24 4.93 10.34
CA LYS A 108 17.16 5.65 11.23
C LYS A 108 16.38 6.78 11.90
N PHE A 109 16.36 6.76 13.23
CA PHE A 109 15.63 7.72 14.03
C PHE A 109 16.60 8.59 14.83
N ASP A 110 16.58 9.90 14.55
CA ASP A 110 17.44 10.89 15.19
C ASP A 110 16.58 11.86 16.01
N LEU A 111 16.44 11.56 17.29
CA LEU A 111 15.68 12.38 18.23
C LEU A 111 16.60 13.40 18.90
N ARG A 112 16.29 14.69 18.76
CA ARG A 112 16.98 15.77 19.48
C ARG A 112 16.96 15.52 20.98
N ALA A 113 18.13 15.58 21.61
CA ALA A 113 18.31 15.28 23.04
C ALA A 113 17.48 16.20 23.93
N GLU A 114 17.47 17.50 23.67
CA GLU A 114 16.66 18.48 24.40
C GLU A 114 15.49 18.99 23.55
N PRO A 115 14.33 19.30 24.16
CA PRO A 115 13.24 19.96 23.44
C PRO A 115 13.67 21.27 22.81
N LEU A 116 12.92 21.73 21.86
CA LEU A 116 13.03 23.07 21.28
C LEU A 116 12.36 24.07 22.24
N TYR A 117 13.16 24.94 22.83
CA TYR A 117 12.73 25.93 23.83
C TYR A 117 12.59 27.34 23.25
N SER A 118 12.87 27.50 21.97
CA SER A 118 12.74 28.79 21.27
C SER A 118 12.54 28.60 19.77
N LEU A 119 12.10 29.66 19.10
CA LEU A 119 11.98 29.69 17.65
C LEU A 119 13.35 29.56 16.97
N ALA A 120 14.38 30.23 17.50
CA ALA A 120 15.74 30.15 16.96
C ALA A 120 16.32 28.73 17.01
N GLU A 121 16.05 27.99 18.08
CA GLU A 121 16.44 26.57 18.17
C GLU A 121 15.71 25.73 17.13
N THR A 122 14.45 26.05 16.84
CA THR A 122 13.68 25.35 15.78
C THR A 122 14.28 25.61 14.40
N GLU A 123 14.61 26.86 14.09
CA GLU A 123 15.24 27.24 12.82
C GLU A 123 16.61 26.56 12.64
N SER A 124 17.42 26.53 13.70
CA SER A 124 18.70 25.81 13.68
C SER A 124 18.54 24.30 13.48
N TRP A 125 17.55 23.70 14.11
CA TRP A 125 17.26 22.27 13.96
C TRP A 125 16.77 21.90 12.56
N ILE A 126 15.95 22.75 11.92
CA ILE A 126 15.53 22.58 10.52
C ILE A 126 16.73 22.67 9.59
N ALA A 127 17.56 23.73 9.75
CA ALA A 127 18.77 23.92 8.94
C ALA A 127 19.74 22.73 9.07
N GLU A 128 19.92 22.19 10.27
CA GLU A 128 20.69 20.96 10.49
C GLU A 128 20.09 19.75 9.75
N ALA A 129 18.77 19.59 9.80
CA ALA A 129 18.08 18.50 9.14
C ALA A 129 18.23 18.60 7.60
N GLU A 130 18.15 19.80 7.03
CA GLU A 130 18.40 20.05 5.61
C GLU A 130 19.85 19.74 5.21
N ALA A 131 20.81 20.21 5.98
CA ALA A 131 22.23 19.93 5.73
C ALA A 131 22.55 18.43 5.78
N GLN A 132 21.87 17.68 6.65
CA GLN A 132 22.02 16.23 6.78
C GLN A 132 21.12 15.45 5.80
N LYS A 133 20.35 16.12 4.95
CA LYS A 133 19.43 15.52 3.97
C LYS A 133 18.47 14.52 4.62
N ALA A 134 17.85 14.90 5.74
CA ALA A 134 16.85 14.09 6.38
C ALA A 134 15.66 13.84 5.44
N ASP A 135 15.08 12.63 5.49
CA ASP A 135 13.95 12.25 4.64
C ASP A 135 12.62 12.77 5.19
N GLY A 136 12.54 13.06 6.48
CA GLY A 136 11.35 13.59 7.12
C GLY A 136 11.60 14.17 8.51
N LEU A 137 10.71 15.08 8.91
CA LEU A 137 10.68 15.67 10.24
C LEU A 137 9.48 15.15 11.03
N MET A 138 9.68 14.84 12.31
CA MET A 138 8.64 14.49 13.26
C MET A 138 8.68 15.48 14.43
N LEU A 139 7.68 16.37 14.54
CA LEU A 139 7.57 17.33 15.64
C LEU A 139 6.46 16.89 16.59
N VAL A 140 6.78 16.77 17.89
CA VAL A 140 5.80 16.44 18.93
C VAL A 140 5.57 17.65 19.82
N MET A 141 4.31 18.12 19.85
CA MET A 141 3.91 19.27 20.62
C MET A 141 3.64 18.87 22.07
N LEU A 142 4.41 19.40 23.02
CA LEU A 142 4.16 19.21 24.46
C LEU A 142 3.65 20.48 25.13
N ASP A 143 3.49 21.57 24.37
CA ASP A 143 2.96 22.85 24.82
C ASP A 143 2.16 23.50 23.70
N ARG A 144 1.27 24.45 24.04
CA ARG A 144 0.50 25.22 23.05
C ARG A 144 0.79 26.72 23.10
N GLN A 145 1.65 27.16 24.03
CA GLN A 145 1.89 28.56 24.30
C GLN A 145 3.24 29.05 23.76
N GLN A 146 3.49 30.34 23.87
CA GLN A 146 4.72 31.01 23.46
C GLN A 146 5.16 30.65 22.03
N HIS A 147 6.36 30.11 21.86
CA HIS A 147 6.96 29.75 20.59
C HIS A 147 6.42 28.43 19.99
N SER A 148 5.57 27.67 20.69
CA SER A 148 5.22 26.29 20.30
C SER A 148 4.61 26.24 18.90
N TRP A 149 3.54 26.97 18.63
CA TRP A 149 2.91 26.97 17.30
C TRP A 149 3.67 27.78 16.25
N PRO A 150 4.35 28.90 16.57
CA PRO A 150 5.35 29.47 15.65
C PRO A 150 6.42 28.49 15.20
N SER A 151 6.91 27.62 16.11
CA SER A 151 7.85 26.52 15.74
C SER A 151 7.22 25.48 14.84
N ALA A 152 5.97 25.07 15.12
CA ALA A 152 5.21 24.18 14.26
C ALA A 152 5.03 24.76 12.85
N ALA A 153 4.75 26.07 12.73
CA ALA A 153 4.63 26.76 11.45
C ALA A 153 5.96 26.73 10.67
N LYS A 154 7.11 26.94 11.32
CA LYS A 154 8.43 26.82 10.66
C LYS A 154 8.67 25.42 10.12
N VAL A 155 8.34 24.38 10.89
CA VAL A 155 8.46 22.99 10.47
C VAL A 155 7.51 22.68 9.31
N ALA A 156 6.26 23.13 9.37
CA ALA A 156 5.27 22.91 8.31
C ALA A 156 5.68 23.52 6.97
N HIS A 157 6.35 24.68 6.99
CA HIS A 157 6.81 25.38 5.78
C HIS A 157 8.26 25.03 5.38
N SER A 158 8.90 24.05 6.03
CA SER A 158 10.23 23.58 5.62
C SER A 158 10.18 22.85 4.28
N THR A 159 11.35 22.68 3.66
CA THR A 159 11.48 21.90 2.42
C THR A 159 11.37 20.39 2.65
N ILE A 160 11.55 19.94 3.89
CA ILE A 160 11.51 18.53 4.28
C ILE A 160 10.08 18.13 4.64
N PRO A 161 9.54 17.02 4.10
CA PRO A 161 8.23 16.50 4.50
C PRO A 161 8.12 16.33 6.02
N SER A 162 7.01 16.77 6.61
CA SER A 162 6.92 16.83 8.06
C SER A 162 5.60 16.30 8.61
N ILE A 163 5.68 15.68 9.79
CA ILE A 163 4.54 15.28 10.60
C ILE A 163 4.57 16.06 11.92
N ILE A 164 3.47 16.74 12.23
CA ILE A 164 3.28 17.42 13.52
C ILE A 164 2.28 16.61 14.33
N TYR A 165 2.71 16.06 15.44
CA TYR A 165 1.85 15.35 16.37
C TYR A 165 1.53 16.23 17.57
N SER A 166 0.26 16.55 17.75
CA SER A 166 -0.27 17.40 18.82
C SER A 166 -1.18 16.56 19.73
N PRO A 167 -0.68 16.01 20.84
CA PRO A 167 -1.55 15.37 21.82
C PRO A 167 -2.66 16.30 22.28
N LEU A 168 -3.85 15.77 22.59
CA LEU A 168 -4.97 16.57 23.03
C LEU A 168 -4.58 17.49 24.19
N GLY A 169 -4.95 18.77 24.10
CA GLY A 169 -4.59 19.82 25.04
C GLY A 169 -3.38 20.65 24.65
N THR A 170 -2.62 20.26 23.61
CA THR A 170 -1.47 21.04 23.10
C THR A 170 -1.81 21.90 21.89
N SER A 171 -3.07 21.94 21.47
CA SER A 171 -3.60 22.78 20.39
C SER A 171 -5.03 23.22 20.66
N PHE A 172 -5.39 24.33 20.06
CA PHE A 172 -6.76 24.69 19.72
C PHE A 172 -6.91 24.72 18.20
N THR A 173 -8.13 24.68 17.68
CA THR A 173 -8.37 24.79 16.23
C THR A 173 -7.82 26.10 15.65
N THR A 174 -7.75 27.16 16.42
CA THR A 174 -7.10 28.43 16.04
C THR A 174 -5.59 28.31 15.83
N ASN A 175 -4.96 27.31 16.41
CA ASN A 175 -3.53 27.02 16.19
C ASN A 175 -3.30 26.21 14.90
N THR A 176 -4.20 25.27 14.61
CA THR A 176 -4.04 24.32 13.51
C THR A 176 -4.61 24.82 12.19
N ALA A 177 -5.65 25.66 12.22
CA ALA A 177 -6.43 26.05 11.04
C ALA A 177 -5.58 26.56 9.86
N ASN A 178 -4.59 27.43 10.15
CA ASN A 178 -3.74 28.00 9.10
C ASN A 178 -2.63 27.04 8.60
N LEU A 179 -2.47 25.90 9.23
CA LEU A 179 -1.42 24.91 8.90
C LEU A 179 -1.97 23.58 8.42
N ALA A 180 -3.28 23.33 8.63
CA ALA A 180 -3.91 22.04 8.39
C ALA A 180 -3.78 21.54 6.94
N GLU A 181 -3.76 22.46 5.99
CA GLU A 181 -3.70 22.16 4.55
C GLU A 181 -2.33 22.52 3.94
N THR A 182 -1.29 22.70 4.78
CA THR A 182 0.04 23.07 4.27
C THR A 182 0.64 21.90 3.45
N PRO A 183 0.94 22.09 2.16
CA PRO A 183 1.53 21.05 1.35
C PRO A 183 2.90 20.63 1.89
N GLY A 184 3.13 19.32 2.04
CA GLY A 184 4.36 18.77 2.61
C GLY A 184 4.32 18.57 4.12
N CYS A 185 3.21 18.95 4.79
CA CYS A 185 3.03 18.75 6.22
C CYS A 185 1.68 18.13 6.53
N VAL A 186 1.63 17.18 7.48
CA VAL A 186 0.39 16.61 8.01
C VAL A 186 0.38 16.76 9.53
N ILE A 187 -0.76 17.18 10.07
CA ILE A 187 -0.97 17.42 11.50
C ILE A 187 -1.94 16.38 12.07
N TYR A 188 -1.52 15.68 13.10
CA TYR A 188 -2.40 14.80 13.87
C TYR A 188 -2.63 15.38 15.28
N SER A 189 -3.86 15.78 15.57
CA SER A 189 -4.27 16.32 16.88
C SER A 189 -5.12 15.28 17.61
N THR A 190 -4.47 14.39 18.40
CA THR A 190 -5.13 13.25 19.04
C THR A 190 -4.25 12.61 20.11
N ASN A 191 -4.86 11.84 21.01
CA ASN A 191 -4.14 10.94 21.93
C ASN A 191 -3.86 9.56 21.33
N ASP A 192 -4.39 9.26 20.14
CA ASP A 192 -4.07 8.04 19.41
C ASP A 192 -2.73 8.19 18.69
N PHE A 193 -1.69 7.64 19.29
CA PHE A 193 -0.36 7.62 18.69
C PHE A 193 -0.29 6.78 17.41
N GLY A 194 -1.29 5.95 17.13
CA GLY A 194 -1.37 5.19 15.88
C GLY A 194 -1.35 6.09 14.65
N GLN A 195 -1.98 7.28 14.71
CA GLN A 195 -1.92 8.26 13.63
C GLN A 195 -0.52 8.86 13.45
N ALA A 196 0.19 9.15 14.53
CA ALA A 196 1.59 9.60 14.45
C ALA A 196 2.52 8.52 13.88
N ALA A 197 2.31 7.25 14.30
CA ALA A 197 3.05 6.12 13.76
C ALA A 197 2.78 5.93 12.26
N TYR A 198 1.54 6.13 11.82
CA TYR A 198 1.19 6.17 10.41
C TYR A 198 1.90 7.33 9.68
N GLY A 199 1.95 8.51 10.27
CA GLY A 199 2.72 9.65 9.76
C GLY A 199 4.19 9.31 9.54
N MET A 200 4.84 8.65 10.51
CA MET A 200 6.22 8.16 10.36
C MET A 200 6.34 7.15 9.21
N LYS A 201 5.35 6.28 9.02
CA LYS A 201 5.32 5.34 7.89
C LYS A 201 5.19 6.08 6.55
N MET A 202 4.38 7.14 6.46
CA MET A 202 4.29 7.99 5.27
C MET A 202 5.63 8.63 4.91
N LEU A 203 6.38 9.15 5.89
CA LEU A 203 7.74 9.70 5.67
C LEU A 203 8.66 8.63 5.07
N CYS A 204 8.64 7.40 5.62
CA CYS A 204 9.44 6.28 5.11
C CYS A 204 9.03 5.86 3.70
N ALA A 205 7.71 5.76 3.44
CA ALA A 205 7.19 5.39 2.12
C ALA A 205 7.56 6.43 1.06
N SER A 206 7.43 7.71 1.36
CA SER A 206 7.83 8.82 0.50
C SER A 206 9.33 8.80 0.19
N ALA A 207 10.18 8.53 1.20
CA ALA A 207 11.62 8.43 1.04
C ALA A 207 12.02 7.27 0.11
N LYS A 208 11.40 6.11 0.28
CA LYS A 208 11.62 4.93 -0.58
C LYS A 208 11.10 5.17 -1.99
N MET A 209 9.92 5.76 -2.14
CA MET A 209 9.35 6.07 -3.45
C MET A 209 10.30 6.94 -4.30
N ARG A 210 10.88 7.98 -3.70
CA ARG A 210 11.87 8.85 -4.37
C ARG A 210 13.18 8.15 -4.75
N ARG A 211 13.43 6.96 -4.24
CA ARG A 211 14.61 6.14 -4.52
C ARG A 211 14.31 4.95 -5.42
N THR A 212 13.03 4.72 -5.71
CA THR A 212 12.61 3.55 -6.49
C THR A 212 13.11 3.61 -7.91
N ARG A 213 13.67 2.49 -8.36
CA ARG A 213 13.93 2.20 -9.76
C ARG A 213 12.93 1.16 -10.24
N CYS A 214 12.21 1.47 -11.31
CA CYS A 214 11.26 0.57 -11.94
C CYS A 214 11.75 0.14 -13.32
N VAL A 215 11.86 -1.16 -13.58
CA VAL A 215 12.11 -1.69 -14.92
C VAL A 215 10.83 -1.60 -15.76
N VAL A 216 10.93 -1.05 -16.95
CA VAL A 216 9.86 -0.99 -17.94
C VAL A 216 10.25 -1.79 -19.16
N ILE A 217 9.69 -2.97 -19.33
CA ILE A 217 9.99 -3.84 -20.48
C ILE A 217 9.09 -3.45 -21.65
N LYS A 218 9.63 -2.70 -22.61
CA LYS A 218 8.91 -2.27 -23.81
C LYS A 218 9.86 -1.91 -24.95
N GLY A 219 9.36 -1.91 -26.18
CA GLY A 219 10.06 -1.39 -27.34
C GLY A 219 11.40 -2.06 -27.62
N ARG A 220 12.35 -1.29 -28.21
CA ARG A 220 13.65 -1.78 -28.68
C ARG A 220 14.83 -1.07 -28.04
N ASP A 221 14.63 0.09 -27.44
CA ASP A 221 15.68 0.98 -26.95
C ASP A 221 15.81 0.87 -25.44
N ARG A 222 17.00 1.22 -24.94
CA ARG A 222 17.25 1.46 -23.52
C ARG A 222 17.27 2.95 -23.25
N LEU A 223 16.49 3.38 -22.26
CA LEU A 223 16.51 4.74 -21.76
C LEU A 223 16.17 4.77 -20.28
N GLU A 224 16.51 5.86 -19.61
CA GLU A 224 16.15 6.14 -18.25
C GLU A 224 15.43 7.48 -18.20
N GLU A 225 14.27 7.54 -17.59
CA GLU A 225 13.45 8.74 -17.46
C GLU A 225 12.82 8.84 -16.07
N PRO A 226 12.70 10.05 -15.50
CA PRO A 226 12.00 10.22 -14.24
C PRO A 226 10.48 10.17 -14.46
N LEU A 227 9.75 9.55 -13.54
CA LEU A 227 8.32 9.77 -13.44
C LEU A 227 8.09 11.09 -12.70
N ALA A 228 7.56 12.07 -13.42
CA ALA A 228 7.40 13.44 -12.92
C ALA A 228 6.73 13.48 -11.52
N ASP A 229 7.22 14.37 -10.67
CA ASP A 229 6.72 14.66 -9.31
C ASP A 229 6.85 13.51 -8.28
N THR A 230 7.27 12.31 -8.68
CA THR A 230 7.38 11.16 -7.77
C THR A 230 8.80 10.87 -7.28
N GLY A 231 9.79 11.23 -8.09
CA GLY A 231 11.19 10.84 -7.90
C GLY A 231 11.48 9.38 -8.31
N ILE A 232 10.51 8.63 -8.79
CA ILE A 232 10.70 7.27 -9.33
C ILE A 232 11.47 7.35 -10.63
N THR A 233 12.49 6.50 -10.79
CA THR A 233 13.23 6.33 -12.05
C THR A 233 12.64 5.17 -12.84
N MET A 234 12.19 5.44 -14.07
CA MET A 234 11.73 4.45 -15.02
C MET A 234 12.87 4.05 -15.93
N GLN A 235 13.32 2.80 -15.84
CA GLN A 235 14.39 2.22 -16.64
C GLN A 235 13.81 1.34 -17.73
N VAL A 236 13.75 1.87 -18.95
CA VAL A 236 13.25 1.13 -20.09
C VAL A 236 14.27 0.11 -20.55
N VAL A 237 13.83 -1.13 -20.73
CA VAL A 237 14.61 -2.28 -21.16
C VAL A 237 13.90 -2.89 -22.39
N PRO A 238 14.64 -3.20 -23.47
CA PRO A 238 14.05 -3.80 -24.67
C PRO A 238 13.23 -5.06 -24.38
N ALA A 239 12.08 -5.21 -25.01
CA ALA A 239 11.22 -6.38 -24.89
C ALA A 239 11.98 -7.69 -25.23
N ALA A 240 12.88 -7.63 -26.19
CA ALA A 240 13.75 -8.76 -26.57
C ALA A 240 14.55 -9.34 -25.37
N THR A 241 14.91 -8.50 -24.37
CA THR A 241 15.62 -8.96 -23.17
C THR A 241 14.82 -10.00 -22.39
N PHE A 242 13.50 -9.78 -22.25
CA PHE A 242 12.63 -10.75 -21.58
C PHE A 242 12.47 -12.03 -22.39
N ILE A 243 12.20 -11.90 -23.69
CA ILE A 243 11.99 -13.00 -24.62
C ILE A 243 13.23 -13.91 -24.68
N GLU A 244 14.42 -13.33 -24.84
CA GLU A 244 15.67 -14.09 -24.87
C GLU A 244 15.95 -14.83 -23.57
N GLN A 245 15.76 -14.16 -22.42
CA GLN A 245 15.93 -14.81 -21.13
C GLN A 245 14.91 -15.92 -20.89
N TYR A 246 13.66 -15.71 -21.31
CA TYR A 246 12.62 -16.74 -21.21
C TYR A 246 12.99 -17.98 -22.01
N ASN A 247 13.40 -17.82 -23.27
CA ASN A 247 13.77 -18.91 -24.16
C ASN A 247 15.01 -19.68 -23.68
N LYS A 248 15.96 -19.00 -22.99
CA LYS A 248 17.15 -19.62 -22.39
C LYS A 248 16.86 -20.30 -21.04
N THR A 249 15.67 -20.14 -20.48
CA THR A 249 15.32 -20.66 -19.15
C THR A 249 14.73 -22.06 -19.25
N ALA A 250 15.45 -23.05 -18.75
CA ALA A 250 14.92 -24.41 -18.62
C ALA A 250 13.94 -24.54 -17.45
N ASP A 251 13.07 -25.52 -17.49
CA ASP A 251 12.14 -25.84 -16.41
C ASP A 251 12.91 -26.45 -15.23
N SER A 252 13.34 -25.62 -14.30
CA SER A 252 14.08 -26.04 -13.11
C SER A 252 13.17 -26.71 -12.09
N LYS A 253 13.77 -27.43 -11.12
CA LYS A 253 13.04 -28.06 -10.01
C LYS A 253 12.18 -27.02 -9.23
N ASP A 254 12.67 -25.81 -9.07
CA ASP A 254 11.96 -24.76 -8.35
C ASP A 254 10.75 -24.24 -9.14
N ILE A 255 10.90 -24.08 -10.46
CA ILE A 255 9.79 -23.74 -11.37
C ILE A 255 8.71 -24.82 -11.31
N LEU A 256 9.09 -26.08 -11.43
CA LEU A 256 8.14 -27.19 -11.39
C LEU A 256 7.44 -27.28 -10.03
N ALA A 257 8.18 -27.15 -8.93
CA ALA A 257 7.62 -27.21 -7.58
C ALA A 257 6.62 -26.06 -7.33
N MET A 258 6.91 -24.85 -7.81
CA MET A 258 6.01 -23.72 -7.68
C MET A 258 4.76 -23.90 -8.55
N ALA A 259 4.89 -24.42 -9.76
CA ALA A 259 3.75 -24.71 -10.63
C ALA A 259 2.84 -25.79 -10.00
N ASP A 260 3.42 -26.85 -9.43
CA ASP A 260 2.67 -27.89 -8.74
C ASP A 260 1.99 -27.37 -7.46
N ASP A 261 2.59 -26.37 -6.78
CA ASP A 261 1.95 -25.69 -5.65
C ASP A 261 0.72 -24.89 -6.08
N TYR A 262 0.78 -24.15 -7.18
CA TYR A 262 -0.40 -23.45 -7.75
C TYR A 262 -1.52 -24.44 -8.07
N LEU A 263 -1.22 -25.52 -8.78
CA LEU A 263 -2.19 -26.57 -9.15
C LEU A 263 -2.83 -27.23 -7.92
N ARG A 264 -2.03 -27.54 -6.90
CA ARG A 264 -2.52 -28.15 -5.66
C ARG A 264 -3.43 -27.22 -4.85
N ARG A 265 -3.17 -25.91 -4.86
CA ARG A 265 -3.89 -24.91 -4.06
C ARG A 265 -5.11 -24.35 -4.77
N ALA A 266 -5.17 -24.43 -6.08
CA ALA A 266 -6.32 -24.00 -6.84
C ALA A 266 -7.57 -24.79 -6.44
N ARG A 267 -8.70 -24.10 -6.22
CA ARG A 267 -10.01 -24.76 -5.99
C ARG A 267 -10.46 -25.56 -7.21
N LYS A 268 -10.22 -24.96 -8.39
CA LYS A 268 -10.62 -25.51 -9.68
C LYS A 268 -9.58 -25.14 -10.74
N VAL A 269 -9.36 -26.04 -11.70
CA VAL A 269 -8.57 -25.77 -12.90
C VAL A 269 -9.54 -25.88 -14.09
N THR A 270 -9.64 -24.84 -14.90
CA THR A 270 -10.58 -24.78 -16.03
C THR A 270 -9.84 -24.35 -17.28
N GLY A 271 -9.75 -25.25 -18.24
CA GLY A 271 -9.12 -25.05 -19.55
C GLY A 271 -7.59 -25.14 -19.50
N THR A 272 -6.92 -24.37 -18.65
CA THR A 272 -5.46 -24.29 -18.56
C THR A 272 -4.80 -25.62 -18.20
N THR A 273 -3.61 -25.85 -18.74
CA THR A 273 -2.82 -27.08 -18.56
C THR A 273 -1.72 -26.87 -17.50
N ARG A 274 -1.13 -27.99 -17.03
CA ARG A 274 0.06 -27.93 -16.16
C ARG A 274 1.22 -27.18 -16.84
N GLN A 275 1.38 -27.34 -18.17
CA GLN A 275 2.44 -26.65 -18.90
C GLN A 275 2.21 -25.12 -18.95
N ASP A 276 0.97 -24.66 -19.10
CA ASP A 276 0.65 -23.23 -19.04
C ASP A 276 1.04 -22.62 -17.68
N VAL A 277 0.79 -23.36 -16.59
CA VAL A 277 1.19 -22.92 -15.24
C VAL A 277 2.72 -22.89 -15.11
N ILE A 278 3.44 -23.89 -15.61
CA ILE A 278 4.91 -23.93 -15.65
C ILE A 278 5.45 -22.72 -16.42
N ASN A 279 4.87 -22.44 -17.58
CA ASN A 279 5.27 -21.32 -18.43
C ASN A 279 5.06 -19.96 -17.73
N GLY A 280 3.92 -19.77 -17.05
CA GLY A 280 3.65 -18.57 -16.26
C GLY A 280 4.61 -18.41 -15.06
N VAL A 281 4.93 -19.49 -14.37
CA VAL A 281 5.94 -19.49 -13.28
C VAL A 281 7.34 -19.22 -13.83
N LYS A 282 7.67 -19.72 -15.01
CA LYS A 282 8.95 -19.38 -15.68
C LYS A 282 9.10 -17.88 -15.87
N SER A 283 8.03 -17.18 -16.27
CA SER A 283 8.01 -15.72 -16.39
C SER A 283 8.38 -15.00 -15.06
N TYR A 284 7.95 -15.54 -13.91
CA TYR A 284 8.31 -15.00 -12.59
C TYR A 284 9.83 -15.08 -12.33
N TYR A 285 10.47 -16.19 -12.63
CA TYR A 285 11.92 -16.34 -12.45
C TYR A 285 12.72 -15.48 -13.44
N VAL A 286 12.21 -15.34 -14.68
CA VAL A 286 12.82 -14.45 -15.68
C VAL A 286 12.75 -12.99 -15.23
N ALA A 287 11.58 -12.53 -14.81
CA ALA A 287 11.39 -11.19 -14.31
C ALA A 287 12.27 -10.90 -13.08
N GLY A 288 12.40 -11.87 -12.16
CA GLY A 288 13.28 -11.77 -11.00
C GLY A 288 14.74 -11.54 -11.38
N ARG A 289 15.25 -12.28 -12.38
CA ARG A 289 16.63 -12.08 -12.88
C ARG A 289 16.83 -10.72 -13.57
N ILE A 290 15.81 -10.23 -14.27
CA ILE A 290 15.86 -8.90 -14.86
C ILE A 290 15.91 -7.83 -13.77
N LEU A 291 15.05 -7.93 -12.74
CA LEU A 291 15.09 -7.03 -11.58
C LEU A 291 16.46 -7.02 -10.90
N GLU A 292 17.07 -8.20 -10.71
CA GLU A 292 18.41 -8.33 -10.14
C GLU A 292 19.50 -7.67 -11.03
N ALA A 293 19.47 -7.95 -12.33
CA ALA A 293 20.44 -7.43 -13.29
C ALA A 293 20.36 -5.89 -13.39
N GLU A 294 19.17 -5.35 -13.40
CA GLU A 294 18.89 -3.92 -13.50
C GLU A 294 18.92 -3.20 -12.13
N ARG A 295 19.09 -3.94 -11.04
CA ARG A 295 19.04 -3.43 -9.66
C ARG A 295 17.79 -2.60 -9.42
N ALA A 296 16.63 -3.17 -9.70
CA ALA A 296 15.36 -2.47 -9.62
C ALA A 296 14.46 -2.99 -8.49
N ASP A 297 13.51 -2.15 -8.08
CA ASP A 297 12.58 -2.41 -6.99
C ASP A 297 11.20 -2.84 -7.50
N ALA A 298 10.86 -2.49 -8.73
CA ALA A 298 9.56 -2.69 -9.34
C ALA A 298 9.70 -3.00 -10.84
N ILE A 299 8.64 -3.54 -11.44
CA ILE A 299 8.61 -3.90 -12.86
C ILE A 299 7.24 -3.61 -13.48
N THR A 300 7.25 -3.17 -14.72
CA THR A 300 6.08 -3.19 -15.60
C THR A 300 6.49 -3.62 -17.00
N MET A 301 5.55 -4.11 -17.80
CA MET A 301 5.84 -4.64 -19.13
C MET A 301 4.68 -4.39 -20.09
N ASP A 302 5.00 -3.99 -21.30
CA ASP A 302 4.07 -4.03 -22.44
C ASP A 302 3.82 -5.49 -22.87
N CYS A 303 3.09 -6.22 -22.01
CA CYS A 303 2.94 -7.67 -22.18
C CYS A 303 2.12 -8.05 -23.42
N LEU A 304 1.06 -7.34 -23.73
CA LEU A 304 0.23 -7.62 -24.90
C LEU A 304 0.93 -7.19 -26.20
N GLY A 305 1.55 -6.02 -26.22
CA GLY A 305 2.30 -5.53 -27.39
C GLY A 305 3.57 -6.34 -27.68
N ALA A 306 4.31 -6.75 -26.65
CA ALA A 306 5.56 -7.48 -26.82
C ALA A 306 5.41 -9.00 -26.94
N LEU A 307 4.45 -9.64 -26.25
CA LEU A 307 4.33 -11.08 -26.13
C LEU A 307 3.03 -11.64 -26.72
N GLY A 308 2.03 -10.80 -26.97
CA GLY A 308 0.69 -11.25 -27.34
C GLY A 308 0.59 -12.09 -28.60
N GLN A 309 1.58 -11.98 -29.51
CA GLN A 309 1.61 -12.68 -30.80
C GLN A 309 2.72 -13.77 -30.88
N ILE A 310 3.41 -14.06 -29.78
CA ILE A 310 4.50 -15.03 -29.74
C ILE A 310 4.24 -16.15 -28.72
N GLU A 311 5.00 -17.24 -28.79
CA GLU A 311 4.83 -18.41 -27.92
C GLU A 311 5.38 -18.24 -26.48
N VAL A 312 5.85 -17.05 -26.10
CA VAL A 312 6.26 -16.74 -24.73
C VAL A 312 5.03 -16.49 -23.88
N SER A 313 4.96 -17.12 -22.71
CA SER A 313 3.85 -16.95 -21.79
C SER A 313 3.74 -15.51 -21.27
N LEU A 314 2.53 -14.99 -21.26
CA LEU A 314 2.20 -13.74 -20.59
C LEU A 314 2.52 -13.82 -19.09
N PRO A 315 2.96 -12.73 -18.45
CA PRO A 315 3.47 -12.77 -17.09
C PRO A 315 2.37 -12.69 -16.00
N CYS A 316 1.15 -13.13 -16.27
CA CYS A 316 0.00 -12.97 -15.37
C CYS A 316 0.22 -13.65 -14.00
N ILE A 317 0.68 -14.93 -13.98
CA ILE A 317 1.08 -15.62 -12.73
C ILE A 317 2.28 -14.89 -12.10
N ALA A 318 3.23 -14.43 -12.92
CA ALA A 318 4.44 -13.78 -12.44
C ALA A 318 4.09 -12.47 -11.68
N TRP A 319 3.25 -11.61 -12.25
CA TRP A 319 2.83 -10.35 -11.62
C TRP A 319 1.96 -10.60 -10.39
N SER A 320 1.01 -11.53 -10.47
CA SER A 320 0.24 -11.98 -9.31
C SER A 320 1.15 -12.39 -8.15
N ARG A 321 2.15 -13.23 -8.43
CA ARG A 321 3.09 -13.73 -7.43
C ARG A 321 4.03 -12.64 -6.92
N MET A 322 4.57 -11.77 -7.78
CA MET A 322 5.43 -10.67 -7.36
C MET A 322 4.71 -9.73 -6.39
N ASN A 323 3.47 -9.36 -6.72
CA ASN A 323 2.65 -8.54 -5.83
C ASN A 323 2.38 -9.25 -4.50
N ASP A 324 2.12 -10.57 -4.48
CA ASP A 324 2.00 -11.37 -3.25
C ASP A 324 3.29 -11.37 -2.40
N ASP A 325 4.45 -11.26 -3.06
CA ASP A 325 5.77 -11.26 -2.42
C ASP A 325 6.27 -9.85 -2.07
N GLY A 326 5.46 -8.80 -2.28
CA GLY A 326 5.82 -7.41 -1.98
C GLY A 326 6.78 -6.81 -3.01
N ILE A 327 6.74 -7.27 -4.24
CA ILE A 327 7.48 -6.73 -5.38
C ILE A 327 6.46 -6.09 -6.33
N PRO A 328 6.41 -4.75 -6.44
CA PRO A 328 5.43 -4.08 -7.30
C PRO A 328 5.59 -4.48 -8.76
N ALA A 329 4.55 -5.08 -9.32
CA ALA A 329 4.52 -5.53 -10.71
C ALA A 329 3.20 -5.12 -11.37
N ALA A 330 3.29 -4.39 -12.48
CA ALA A 330 2.16 -3.86 -13.23
C ALA A 330 2.15 -4.38 -14.67
N CYS A 331 0.97 -4.40 -15.28
CA CYS A 331 0.78 -4.76 -16.68
C CYS A 331 0.90 -3.55 -17.61
N GLU A 332 1.09 -3.84 -18.90
CA GLU A 332 0.88 -2.93 -20.04
C GLU A 332 1.81 -1.70 -20.06
N ALA A 333 2.98 -1.81 -19.42
CA ALA A 333 3.95 -0.72 -19.30
C ALA A 333 3.36 0.59 -18.76
N ASP A 334 2.33 0.47 -17.92
CA ASP A 334 1.65 1.60 -17.30
C ASP A 334 2.44 2.14 -16.10
N TYR A 335 2.86 3.39 -16.19
CA TYR A 335 3.67 4.08 -15.18
C TYR A 335 2.86 4.49 -13.95
N GLY A 336 1.61 4.90 -14.17
CA GLY A 336 0.68 5.25 -13.10
C GLY A 336 0.31 4.03 -12.27
N ALA A 337 0.02 2.91 -12.94
CA ALA A 337 -0.33 1.65 -12.29
C ALA A 337 0.82 1.13 -11.42
N VAL A 338 2.08 1.10 -11.93
CA VAL A 338 3.21 0.61 -11.12
C VAL A 338 3.51 1.55 -9.95
N ALA A 339 3.36 2.87 -10.11
CA ALA A 339 3.51 3.83 -9.02
C ALA A 339 2.39 3.66 -7.97
N SER A 340 1.17 3.37 -8.38
CA SER A 340 0.05 3.04 -7.49
C SER A 340 0.31 1.74 -6.71
N HIS A 341 0.87 0.71 -7.34
CA HIS A 341 1.31 -0.50 -6.65
C HIS A 341 2.41 -0.22 -5.61
N LEU A 342 3.39 0.64 -5.94
CA LEU A 342 4.43 1.06 -4.99
C LEU A 342 3.84 1.73 -3.75
N ILE A 343 2.92 2.67 -3.93
CA ILE A 343 2.23 3.34 -2.83
C ILE A 343 1.48 2.32 -1.98
N THR A 344 0.69 1.45 -2.60
CA THR A 344 -0.10 0.43 -1.90
C THR A 344 0.80 -0.48 -1.06
N GLN A 345 1.93 -0.91 -1.60
CA GLN A 345 2.84 -1.83 -0.92
C GLN A 345 3.67 -1.13 0.17
N TYR A 346 4.24 0.05 -0.09
CA TYR A 346 5.08 0.75 0.88
C TYR A 346 4.27 1.35 2.04
N LEU A 347 3.04 1.80 1.76
CA LEU A 347 2.23 2.50 2.74
C LEU A 347 1.28 1.57 3.51
N PHE A 348 0.72 0.55 2.86
CA PHE A 348 -0.32 -0.29 3.46
C PHE A 348 0.11 -1.74 3.71
N ASP A 349 1.33 -2.14 3.31
CA ASP A 349 1.85 -3.52 3.39
C ASP A 349 0.90 -4.54 2.72
N ARG A 350 0.32 -4.15 1.59
CA ARG A 350 -0.69 -4.93 0.88
C ARG A 350 -0.40 -5.00 -0.60
N PRO A 351 -0.64 -6.15 -1.24
CA PRO A 351 -0.69 -6.19 -2.68
C PRO A 351 -1.94 -5.47 -3.20
N GLY A 352 -1.83 -4.85 -4.35
CA GLY A 352 -2.93 -4.26 -5.07
C GLY A 352 -3.29 -5.07 -6.32
N PHE A 353 -4.49 -4.91 -6.82
CA PHE A 353 -5.00 -5.49 -8.06
C PHE A 353 -5.20 -4.38 -9.09
N GLN A 354 -4.36 -4.34 -10.11
CA GLN A 354 -4.54 -3.50 -11.29
C GLN A 354 -5.77 -3.99 -12.06
N GLN A 355 -6.64 -3.07 -12.47
CA GLN A 355 -7.88 -3.42 -13.14
C GLN A 355 -8.34 -2.35 -14.13
N ASP A 356 -9.07 -2.77 -15.16
CA ASP A 356 -9.79 -1.94 -16.11
C ASP A 356 -11.21 -1.72 -15.59
N PRO A 357 -11.69 -0.47 -15.44
CA PRO A 357 -13.01 -0.20 -14.91
C PRO A 357 -14.09 -0.39 -15.96
N VAL A 358 -15.06 -1.27 -15.68
CA VAL A 358 -16.25 -1.47 -16.51
C VAL A 358 -17.48 -1.00 -15.72
N ALA A 359 -18.23 -0.08 -16.31
CA ALA A 359 -19.41 0.50 -15.67
C ALA A 359 -20.60 -0.49 -15.66
N ASP A 360 -21.22 -0.67 -14.50
CA ASP A 360 -22.51 -1.35 -14.34
C ASP A 360 -23.55 -0.36 -13.80
N THR A 361 -24.40 0.13 -14.68
CA THR A 361 -25.43 1.13 -14.34
C THR A 361 -26.60 0.54 -13.55
N ALA A 362 -26.80 -0.79 -13.59
CA ALA A 362 -27.89 -1.44 -12.85
C ALA A 362 -27.64 -1.37 -11.34
N ASP A 363 -26.42 -1.63 -10.90
CA ASP A 363 -26.03 -1.59 -9.49
C ASP A 363 -25.37 -0.27 -9.10
N ASN A 364 -25.11 0.62 -10.05
CA ASN A 364 -24.27 1.80 -9.90
C ASN A 364 -22.92 1.42 -9.30
N ALA A 365 -22.21 0.53 -9.98
CA ALA A 365 -20.98 -0.11 -9.52
C ALA A 365 -19.94 -0.17 -10.65
N ILE A 366 -18.70 -0.40 -10.27
CA ILE A 366 -17.59 -0.66 -11.21
C ILE A 366 -17.20 -2.13 -11.14
N ILE A 367 -17.09 -2.78 -12.28
CA ILE A 367 -16.47 -4.09 -12.38
C ILE A 367 -15.01 -3.86 -12.73
N GLY A 368 -14.12 -4.14 -11.79
CA GLY A 368 -12.68 -4.15 -12.04
C GLY A 368 -12.27 -5.47 -12.67
N ALA A 369 -11.73 -5.44 -13.88
CA ALA A 369 -11.44 -6.63 -14.66
C ALA A 369 -9.99 -6.64 -15.14
N HIS A 370 -9.20 -7.68 -14.81
CA HIS A 370 -7.82 -7.90 -15.27
C HIS A 370 -7.34 -9.34 -15.01
N CYS A 371 -6.08 -9.63 -15.32
CA CYS A 371 -5.55 -10.99 -15.22
C CYS A 371 -4.37 -11.20 -14.25
N SER A 372 -3.82 -10.16 -13.63
CA SER A 372 -2.66 -10.26 -12.74
C SER A 372 -2.98 -10.07 -11.26
N CYS A 373 -4.18 -10.43 -10.83
CA CYS A 373 -4.61 -10.25 -9.44
C CYS A 373 -3.73 -11.05 -8.47
N PRO A 374 -3.19 -10.43 -7.41
CA PRO A 374 -2.53 -11.16 -6.33
C PRO A 374 -3.51 -12.06 -5.57
N THR A 375 -2.99 -13.07 -4.90
CA THR A 375 -3.82 -13.99 -4.09
C THR A 375 -3.86 -13.62 -2.62
N ARG A 376 -2.87 -12.87 -2.10
CA ARG A 376 -2.74 -12.52 -0.67
C ARG A 376 -3.31 -11.14 -0.34
N LEU A 377 -4.56 -10.91 -0.71
CA LEU A 377 -5.20 -9.60 -0.63
C LEU A 377 -5.25 -8.99 0.80
N ASN A 378 -5.11 -9.82 1.85
CA ASN A 378 -5.07 -9.33 3.24
C ASN A 378 -3.71 -8.78 3.67
N GLY A 379 -2.68 -8.91 2.85
CA GLY A 379 -1.33 -8.43 3.13
C GLY A 379 -0.26 -9.50 3.00
N PHE A 380 0.99 -9.06 2.99
CA PHE A 380 2.14 -9.95 2.83
C PHE A 380 2.23 -10.99 3.95
N GLY A 381 2.58 -12.22 3.60
CA GLY A 381 2.70 -13.31 4.57
C GLY A 381 1.36 -13.88 5.08
N THR A 382 0.21 -13.35 4.66
CA THR A 382 -1.10 -13.92 5.00
C THR A 382 -1.44 -15.11 4.13
N ASN A 383 -2.44 -15.88 4.54
CA ASN A 383 -2.98 -16.94 3.69
C ASN A 383 -3.61 -16.33 2.43
N PRO A 384 -3.41 -16.95 1.26
CA PRO A 384 -4.06 -16.49 0.04
C PRO A 384 -5.58 -16.63 0.13
N GLU A 385 -6.28 -15.77 -0.57
CA GLU A 385 -7.69 -15.95 -0.88
C GLU A 385 -7.87 -17.20 -1.76
N PRO A 386 -9.06 -17.83 -1.75
CA PRO A 386 -9.37 -18.88 -2.69
C PRO A 386 -9.20 -18.42 -4.14
N PHE A 387 -8.63 -19.25 -5.00
CA PHE A 387 -8.48 -18.94 -6.42
C PHE A 387 -8.73 -20.17 -7.30
N ASP A 388 -9.15 -19.91 -8.52
CA ASP A 388 -9.21 -20.91 -9.59
C ASP A 388 -8.05 -20.66 -10.57
N LEU A 389 -7.62 -21.68 -11.32
CA LEU A 389 -6.72 -21.50 -12.45
C LEU A 389 -7.51 -21.56 -13.75
N MET A 390 -7.36 -20.54 -14.59
CA MET A 390 -8.05 -20.40 -15.86
C MET A 390 -7.10 -19.95 -16.97
N HIS A 391 -7.52 -20.07 -18.22
CA HIS A 391 -6.79 -19.45 -19.32
C HIS A 391 -6.83 -17.91 -19.27
N HIS A 392 -5.80 -17.31 -19.84
CA HIS A 392 -5.85 -15.94 -20.33
C HIS A 392 -6.69 -15.89 -21.64
N HIS A 393 -6.63 -14.80 -22.39
CA HIS A 393 -7.31 -14.69 -23.69
C HIS A 393 -6.90 -15.80 -24.66
N GLY A 394 -7.85 -16.30 -25.43
CA GLY A 394 -7.61 -17.19 -26.56
C GLY A 394 -7.14 -18.60 -26.19
N ASN A 395 -7.59 -19.14 -25.06
CA ASN A 395 -7.28 -20.48 -24.59
C ASN A 395 -5.77 -20.75 -24.42
N ARG A 396 -5.03 -19.76 -23.95
CA ARG A 396 -3.59 -19.89 -23.68
C ARG A 396 -3.23 -19.33 -22.32
N ASP A 397 -2.03 -19.65 -21.86
CA ASP A 397 -1.45 -19.22 -20.59
C ASP A 397 -2.29 -19.64 -19.36
N ALA A 398 -1.85 -19.31 -18.18
CA ALA A 398 -2.57 -19.58 -16.95
C ALA A 398 -2.64 -18.33 -16.08
N VAL A 399 -3.78 -18.11 -15.46
CA VAL A 399 -4.07 -16.99 -14.58
C VAL A 399 -4.70 -17.49 -13.29
N PRO A 400 -4.25 -17.06 -12.11
CA PRO A 400 -4.94 -17.28 -10.86
C PRO A 400 -6.14 -16.31 -10.77
N ARG A 401 -7.35 -16.84 -10.97
CA ARG A 401 -8.60 -16.11 -10.74
C ARG A 401 -8.86 -16.03 -9.25
N THR A 402 -8.33 -15.03 -8.60
CA THR A 402 -8.54 -14.76 -7.17
C THR A 402 -9.98 -14.37 -6.89
N LEU A 403 -10.61 -15.00 -5.89
CA LEU A 403 -11.98 -14.72 -5.49
C LEU A 403 -11.98 -13.74 -4.31
N TRP A 404 -12.61 -12.60 -4.51
CA TRP A 404 -12.71 -11.55 -3.52
C TRP A 404 -13.82 -11.84 -2.51
N ARG A 405 -13.63 -11.46 -1.27
CA ARG A 405 -14.66 -11.63 -0.23
C ARG A 405 -15.79 -10.64 -0.44
N ILE A 406 -17.01 -11.15 -0.54
CA ILE A 406 -18.22 -10.32 -0.65
C ILE A 406 -18.38 -9.47 0.62
N GLY A 407 -18.72 -8.21 0.47
CA GLY A 407 -18.80 -7.23 1.56
C GLY A 407 -17.47 -6.70 2.07
N GLN A 408 -16.34 -7.16 1.53
CA GLN A 408 -15.02 -6.66 1.90
C GLN A 408 -14.88 -5.18 1.52
N ARG A 409 -14.40 -4.39 2.45
CA ARG A 409 -14.05 -3.00 2.22
C ARG A 409 -12.82 -2.90 1.33
N VAL A 410 -12.87 -2.02 0.32
CA VAL A 410 -11.84 -1.83 -0.70
C VAL A 410 -11.54 -0.34 -0.84
N THR A 411 -10.26 -0.01 -0.99
CA THR A 411 -9.82 1.28 -1.51
C THR A 411 -9.33 1.10 -2.94
N SER A 412 -9.66 2.05 -3.80
CA SER A 412 -9.12 2.18 -5.15
C SER A 412 -8.24 3.41 -5.23
N ILE A 413 -7.08 3.29 -5.85
CA ILE A 413 -6.23 4.43 -6.20
C ILE A 413 -5.77 4.34 -7.64
N ASP A 414 -5.60 5.51 -8.27
CA ASP A 414 -4.96 5.64 -9.58
C ASP A 414 -4.08 6.88 -9.59
N LEU A 415 -2.79 6.69 -9.78
CA LEU A 415 -1.84 7.78 -9.88
C LEU A 415 -1.76 8.21 -11.35
N LEU A 416 -2.27 9.39 -11.63
CA LEU A 416 -2.20 10.03 -12.93
C LEU A 416 -0.96 10.93 -12.97
N PRO A 417 0.10 10.53 -13.70
CA PRO A 417 1.32 11.30 -13.75
C PRO A 417 1.07 12.74 -14.25
N GLY A 418 1.75 13.69 -13.64
CA GLY A 418 1.79 15.05 -14.15
C GLY A 418 2.44 15.14 -15.51
N LYS A 419 2.25 16.25 -16.21
CA LYS A 419 2.96 16.49 -17.46
C LYS A 419 4.39 16.98 -17.18
N ALA A 420 5.35 16.49 -17.96
CA ALA A 420 6.75 16.87 -17.83
C ALA A 420 7.01 18.37 -17.99
N ASP A 421 6.11 19.10 -18.66
CA ASP A 421 6.16 20.55 -18.84
C ASP A 421 5.57 21.33 -17.65
N GLY A 422 5.09 20.64 -16.61
CA GLY A 422 4.46 21.25 -15.43
C GLY A 422 3.05 21.81 -15.66
N SER A 423 2.45 21.61 -16.84
CA SER A 423 1.13 22.15 -17.17
C SER A 423 -0.03 21.40 -16.47
N SER A 424 0.24 20.24 -15.91
CA SER A 424 -0.72 19.46 -15.12
C SER A 424 0.00 18.83 -13.94
N PRO A 425 -0.44 19.05 -12.70
CA PRO A 425 0.14 18.40 -11.53
C PRO A 425 -0.17 16.90 -11.55
N LEU A 426 0.62 16.13 -10.78
CA LEU A 426 0.32 14.75 -10.48
C LEU A 426 -0.97 14.68 -9.66
N LYS A 427 -1.91 13.84 -10.11
CA LYS A 427 -3.17 13.59 -9.42
C LYS A 427 -3.25 12.16 -8.92
N VAL A 428 -3.95 11.96 -7.81
CA VAL A 428 -4.29 10.63 -7.31
C VAL A 428 -5.80 10.54 -7.18
N LEU A 429 -6.42 9.71 -8.01
CA LEU A 429 -7.84 9.35 -7.85
C LEU A 429 -7.96 8.42 -6.66
N ILE A 430 -8.94 8.66 -5.79
CA ILE A 430 -9.14 7.90 -4.55
C ILE A 430 -10.61 7.59 -4.40
N SER A 431 -10.96 6.31 -4.27
CA SER A 431 -12.31 5.86 -3.94
C SER A 431 -12.26 4.80 -2.85
N ALA A 432 -13.35 4.64 -2.11
CA ALA A 432 -13.54 3.53 -1.19
C ALA A 432 -14.94 2.94 -1.39
N GLY A 433 -15.06 1.62 -1.23
CA GLY A 433 -16.32 0.93 -1.46
C GLY A 433 -16.33 -0.49 -0.93
N ASN A 434 -17.32 -1.26 -1.35
CA ASN A 434 -17.48 -2.65 -0.92
C ASN A 434 -17.58 -3.58 -2.11
N VAL A 435 -16.96 -4.76 -1.99
CA VAL A 435 -17.11 -5.85 -2.96
C VAL A 435 -18.55 -6.36 -2.96
N LEU A 436 -19.17 -6.38 -4.13
CA LEU A 436 -20.52 -6.92 -4.30
C LEU A 436 -20.51 -8.36 -4.84
N GLU A 437 -19.63 -8.64 -5.82
CA GLU A 437 -19.69 -9.89 -6.57
C GLU A 437 -18.37 -10.22 -7.24
N ASN A 438 -18.09 -11.52 -7.41
CA ASN A 438 -17.07 -12.02 -8.36
C ASN A 438 -17.81 -12.45 -9.62
N MET A 439 -17.61 -11.72 -10.71
CA MET A 439 -18.32 -11.98 -11.98
C MET A 439 -17.88 -13.30 -12.60
N ASP A 440 -18.80 -14.00 -13.20
CA ASP A 440 -18.49 -15.20 -13.99
C ASP A 440 -17.76 -14.82 -15.28
N VAL A 441 -16.80 -15.65 -15.67
CA VAL A 441 -16.00 -15.49 -16.88
C VAL A 441 -16.01 -16.79 -17.70
N PRO A 442 -15.94 -16.72 -19.04
CA PRO A 442 -15.99 -17.92 -19.89
C PRO A 442 -14.73 -18.77 -19.70
N PRO A 443 -14.82 -20.12 -19.91
CA PRO A 443 -13.66 -21.02 -19.80
C PRO A 443 -12.52 -20.69 -20.76
N SER A 444 -12.79 -20.02 -21.89
CA SER A 444 -11.79 -19.58 -22.88
C SER A 444 -10.87 -18.47 -22.35
N GLY A 445 -11.12 -17.97 -21.15
CA GLY A 445 -10.34 -16.88 -20.53
C GLY A 445 -10.86 -15.50 -20.90
N GLY A 446 -10.03 -14.50 -20.62
CA GLY A 446 -10.34 -13.07 -20.73
C GLY A 446 -9.64 -12.33 -19.58
N CYS A 447 -10.20 -11.24 -19.12
CA CYS A 447 -9.84 -10.60 -17.85
C CYS A 447 -10.48 -11.42 -16.71
N VAL A 448 -9.87 -12.57 -16.40
CA VAL A 448 -10.48 -13.64 -15.60
C VAL A 448 -10.76 -13.26 -14.14
N VAL A 449 -10.05 -12.27 -13.60
CA VAL A 449 -10.47 -11.65 -12.34
C VAL A 449 -11.33 -10.47 -12.69
N SER A 450 -12.62 -10.60 -12.44
CA SER A 450 -13.62 -9.55 -12.66
C SER A 450 -14.42 -9.43 -11.35
N VAL A 451 -14.19 -8.35 -10.62
CA VAL A 451 -14.80 -8.08 -9.31
C VAL A 451 -15.65 -6.82 -9.37
N LYS A 452 -16.91 -6.94 -8.96
CA LYS A 452 -17.83 -5.80 -8.89
C LYS A 452 -17.66 -5.10 -7.53
N VAL A 453 -17.41 -3.81 -7.55
CA VAL A 453 -17.25 -2.95 -6.38
C VAL A 453 -18.21 -1.77 -6.47
N LYS A 454 -18.97 -1.54 -5.42
CA LYS A 454 -19.78 -0.34 -5.26
C LYS A 454 -19.03 0.65 -4.39
N PHE A 455 -18.62 1.75 -5.00
CA PHE A 455 -17.96 2.83 -4.27
C PHE A 455 -18.96 3.68 -3.49
N ASP A 456 -18.47 4.34 -2.44
CA ASP A 456 -19.27 5.23 -1.60
C ASP A 456 -19.61 6.52 -2.37
N GLY A 457 -20.70 7.15 -1.94
CA GLY A 457 -21.17 8.38 -2.56
C GLY A 457 -21.96 8.17 -3.84
N ARG A 458 -22.37 9.26 -4.45
CA ARG A 458 -23.06 9.29 -5.75
C ARG A 458 -22.01 9.49 -6.84
N GLN A 459 -21.69 8.46 -7.56
CA GLN A 459 -20.83 8.55 -8.72
C GLN A 459 -21.61 8.19 -9.96
N GLU A 460 -21.37 8.97 -11.02
CA GLU A 460 -21.83 8.63 -12.36
C GLU A 460 -20.88 7.60 -12.95
N VAL A 461 -21.23 6.30 -12.83
CA VAL A 461 -20.34 5.21 -13.23
C VAL A 461 -19.95 5.22 -14.70
N LEU A 462 -20.76 5.84 -15.58
CA LEU A 462 -20.42 5.99 -17.01
C LEU A 462 -19.28 6.99 -17.25
N SER A 463 -19.03 7.88 -16.33
CA SER A 463 -17.93 8.85 -16.38
C SER A 463 -16.91 8.63 -15.26
N PHE A 464 -16.86 7.42 -14.69
CA PHE A 464 -15.89 7.07 -13.66
C PHE A 464 -14.47 7.27 -14.21
N PRO A 465 -13.64 8.12 -13.56
CA PRO A 465 -12.36 8.52 -14.12
C PRO A 465 -11.27 7.48 -13.88
N GLY A 466 -10.20 7.59 -14.66
CA GLY A 466 -9.03 6.72 -14.56
C GLY A 466 -9.15 5.46 -15.40
N PHE A 467 -8.04 4.76 -15.48
CA PHE A 467 -7.90 3.46 -16.13
C PHE A 467 -7.05 2.57 -15.22
N HIS A 468 -6.54 1.49 -15.43
CA HIS A 468 -5.62 0.68 -14.62
C HIS A 468 -5.55 1.00 -13.10
N GLN A 469 -6.72 1.26 -12.49
CA GLN A 469 -6.79 1.58 -11.07
C GLN A 469 -6.36 0.38 -10.22
N ILE A 470 -5.82 0.66 -9.04
CA ILE A 470 -5.37 -0.38 -8.11
C ILE A 470 -6.39 -0.57 -6.99
N PHE A 471 -7.06 -1.72 -6.96
CA PHE A 471 -7.95 -2.12 -5.87
C PHE A 471 -7.16 -2.86 -4.79
N PHE A 472 -7.39 -2.54 -3.53
CA PHE A 472 -6.79 -3.25 -2.40
C PHE A 472 -7.70 -3.27 -1.17
N TYR A 473 -7.60 -4.31 -0.36
CA TYR A 473 -8.45 -4.49 0.82
C TYR A 473 -8.19 -3.43 1.88
N GLY A 474 -9.28 -2.91 2.44
CA GLY A 474 -9.29 -1.94 3.53
C GLY A 474 -9.94 -0.62 3.13
N ASP A 475 -10.15 0.25 4.10
CA ASP A 475 -10.62 1.62 3.92
C ASP A 475 -9.49 2.58 4.29
N TYR A 476 -8.85 3.12 3.29
CA TYR A 476 -7.67 3.96 3.43
C TYR A 476 -7.79 5.31 2.71
N ALA A 477 -9.02 5.72 2.35
CA ALA A 477 -9.23 6.95 1.58
C ALA A 477 -8.68 8.19 2.32
N ASP A 478 -8.92 8.31 3.63
CA ASP A 478 -8.40 9.44 4.40
C ASP A 478 -6.87 9.38 4.53
N GLN A 479 -6.31 8.19 4.75
CA GLN A 479 -4.86 8.01 4.81
C GLN A 479 -4.17 8.33 3.47
N MET A 480 -4.85 8.07 2.35
CA MET A 480 -4.34 8.47 1.02
C MET A 480 -4.37 9.99 0.81
N LYS A 481 -5.39 10.69 1.33
CA LYS A 481 -5.40 12.17 1.31
C LYS A 481 -4.20 12.74 2.07
N ASP A 482 -3.94 12.21 3.28
CA ASP A 482 -2.79 12.62 4.09
C ASP A 482 -1.47 12.38 3.34
N PHE A 483 -1.34 11.22 2.67
CA PHE A 483 -0.16 10.91 1.87
C PHE A 483 0.00 11.83 0.66
N CYS A 484 -1.10 12.17 0.00
CA CYS A 484 -1.09 13.15 -1.09
C CYS A 484 -0.65 14.53 -0.60
N GLN A 485 -1.20 15.01 0.53
CA GLN A 485 -0.80 16.29 1.13
C GLN A 485 0.69 16.31 1.48
N LEU A 486 1.21 15.22 2.09
CA LEU A 486 2.62 15.10 2.46
C LEU A 486 3.56 15.16 1.24
N ASN A 487 3.14 14.58 0.11
CA ASN A 487 3.94 14.51 -1.12
C ASN A 487 3.60 15.62 -2.13
N LYS A 488 2.68 16.53 -1.79
CA LYS A 488 2.20 17.62 -2.67
C LYS A 488 1.52 17.12 -3.94
N PHE A 489 0.87 15.96 -3.88
CA PHE A 489 0.03 15.42 -4.93
C PHE A 489 -1.38 16.00 -4.82
N GLU A 490 -2.10 16.10 -5.93
CA GLU A 490 -3.49 16.55 -5.94
C GLU A 490 -4.44 15.35 -5.69
N PRO A 491 -5.10 15.23 -4.51
CA PRO A 491 -6.06 14.16 -4.28
C PRO A 491 -7.39 14.50 -4.97
N GLN A 492 -7.93 13.56 -5.73
CA GLN A 492 -9.26 13.65 -6.31
C GLN A 492 -10.11 12.49 -5.79
N ILE A 493 -11.09 12.82 -4.94
CA ILE A 493 -12.05 11.82 -4.45
C ILE A 493 -13.10 11.57 -5.51
N VAL A 494 -13.31 10.32 -5.89
CA VAL A 494 -14.20 9.90 -6.97
C VAL A 494 -15.10 8.75 -6.53
#